data_1b8e9c7223f56d7c8ffe34cdb41321d7
#
_entry.id   1b8e9c7223f56d7c8ffe34cdb41321d7
#
_cell.length_a   1.000
_cell.length_b   1.000
_cell.length_c   1.000
_cell.angle_alpha   90.00
_cell.angle_beta   90.00
_cell.angle_gamma   90.00
#
_symmetry.space_group_name_H-M   'P 1'
#
loop_
_entity.id
_entity.type
_entity.pdbx_description
1 polymer ?
#
loop_
_entity_poly.entity_id
_entity_poly.type
_entity_poly.pdbx_seq_one_letter_code
_entity_poly.pdbx_strand_id
1 'polypeptide(L)'
;MSFDNYNNVIQPKVTGAWNLHNCLSKNDLDFFIMLSSAAGIIGNKGQAAYSAANTFMNAFAQYRVRQGLPATAIDLAAVSDVGYLAENTERKEIVMGSMGSEGVNEVELHALIAAAISGKMSSACSNHCITGLDIVPGSRTPAWMLDSKFSCIRPSDLDTAAKSTAKVSLSQSLKQASSVGEAEALVYGGLVDKVSTILMIVKDEIDGRQPIAAYGLDSLVAVEIRNWITRETGASLQVLELLSSGSLIALSQLVVKKSALIDPKLFLNVVEVGSS
;
A
#
# COMPACT_ATOMS: atom_id res chain seq x y z
N MET A 1 -8.14 -9.57 10.64
CA MET A 1 -7.69 -8.71 11.77
C MET A 1 -8.44 -9.14 13.01
N SER A 2 -7.76 -9.49 14.09
CA SER A 2 -8.40 -9.81 15.38
C SER A 2 -8.90 -8.54 16.08
N PHE A 3 -9.79 -8.70 17.08
CA PHE A 3 -10.26 -7.58 17.89
C PHE A 3 -9.13 -6.91 18.66
N ASP A 4 -8.17 -7.69 19.16
CA ASP A 4 -7.01 -7.15 19.87
C ASP A 4 -6.10 -6.32 18.94
N ASN A 5 -5.86 -6.80 17.71
CA ASN A 5 -5.10 -6.04 16.72
C ASN A 5 -5.81 -4.72 16.36
N TYR A 6 -7.14 -4.73 16.26
CA TYR A 6 -7.92 -3.53 16.02
C TYR A 6 -7.78 -2.55 17.20
N ASN A 7 -7.97 -3.02 18.43
CA ASN A 7 -7.88 -2.19 19.63
C ASN A 7 -6.48 -1.59 19.83
N ASN A 8 -5.42 -2.37 19.61
CA ASN A 8 -4.04 -1.88 19.74
C ASN A 8 -3.75 -0.71 18.81
N VAL A 9 -4.45 -0.60 17.68
CA VAL A 9 -4.29 0.51 16.72
C VAL A 9 -5.21 1.68 17.07
N ILE A 10 -6.46 1.41 17.47
CA ILE A 10 -7.48 2.45 17.72
C ILE A 10 -7.25 3.16 19.06
N GLN A 11 -6.96 2.42 20.12
CA GLN A 11 -6.87 2.98 21.46
C GLN A 11 -5.86 4.12 21.60
N PRO A 12 -4.60 4.03 21.12
CA PRO A 12 -3.65 5.11 21.30
C PRO A 12 -4.09 6.40 20.62
N LYS A 13 -4.72 6.30 19.46
CA LYS A 13 -5.07 7.46 18.64
C LYS A 13 -6.46 8.02 18.98
N VAL A 14 -7.46 7.17 19.16
CA VAL A 14 -8.83 7.60 19.44
C VAL A 14 -9.03 7.84 20.93
N THR A 15 -8.86 6.80 21.76
CA THR A 15 -9.06 6.92 23.21
C THR A 15 -8.01 7.83 23.85
N GLY A 16 -6.76 7.75 23.38
CA GLY A 16 -5.68 8.63 23.84
C GLY A 16 -5.96 10.10 23.55
N ALA A 17 -6.44 10.44 22.35
CA ALA A 17 -6.82 11.82 22.01
C ALA A 17 -8.00 12.33 22.88
N TRP A 18 -9.02 11.50 23.10
CA TRP A 18 -10.12 11.82 24.01
C TRP A 18 -9.65 12.01 25.46
N ASN A 19 -8.79 11.14 25.96
CA ASN A 19 -8.25 11.24 27.32
C ASN A 19 -7.49 12.55 27.52
N LEU A 20 -6.60 12.89 26.59
CA LEU A 20 -5.88 14.16 26.62
C LEU A 20 -6.83 15.36 26.53
N HIS A 21 -7.82 15.32 25.65
CA HIS A 21 -8.83 16.37 25.55
C HIS A 21 -9.56 16.58 26.89
N ASN A 22 -10.08 15.50 27.48
CA ASN A 22 -10.84 15.58 28.74
C ASN A 22 -9.99 16.06 29.92
N CYS A 23 -8.74 15.58 29.99
CA CYS A 23 -7.80 15.99 31.06
C CYS A 23 -7.37 17.46 30.92
N LEU A 24 -7.23 17.95 29.68
CA LEU A 24 -6.67 19.27 29.38
C LEU A 24 -7.71 20.32 28.96
N SER A 25 -9.00 19.94 28.93
CA SER A 25 -10.09 20.81 28.43
C SER A 25 -10.26 22.12 29.22
N LYS A 26 -9.80 22.17 30.46
CA LYS A 26 -9.84 23.35 31.34
C LYS A 26 -8.54 24.16 31.36
N ASN A 27 -7.52 23.69 30.64
CA ASN A 27 -6.22 24.34 30.58
C ASN A 27 -6.17 25.25 29.35
N ASP A 28 -5.55 26.41 29.52
CA ASP A 28 -5.25 27.31 28.41
C ASP A 28 -4.01 26.79 27.68
N LEU A 29 -4.25 26.06 26.59
CA LEU A 29 -3.19 25.46 25.80
C LEU A 29 -2.85 26.37 24.63
N ASP A 30 -1.57 26.61 24.39
CA ASP A 30 -1.10 27.31 23.20
C ASP A 30 -1.28 26.47 21.93
N PHE A 31 -1.15 25.14 22.05
CA PHE A 31 -1.30 24.21 20.93
C PHE A 31 -1.75 22.81 21.38
N PHE A 32 -2.36 22.07 20.45
CA PHE A 32 -2.66 20.64 20.59
C PHE A 32 -2.44 19.98 19.24
N ILE A 33 -1.31 19.30 19.09
CA ILE A 33 -0.88 18.74 17.81
C ILE A 33 -1.08 17.22 17.81
N MET A 34 -1.71 16.72 16.77
CA MET A 34 -1.90 15.28 16.53
C MET A 34 -1.15 14.85 15.29
N LEU A 35 -0.21 13.90 15.46
CA LEU A 35 0.50 13.28 14.37
C LEU A 35 -0.38 12.18 13.78
N SER A 36 -1.07 12.53 12.70
CA SER A 36 -1.91 11.68 11.90
C SER A 36 -1.08 11.02 10.78
N SER A 37 -1.72 10.54 9.73
CA SER A 37 -1.02 9.91 8.61
C SER A 37 -1.75 10.14 7.30
N ALA A 38 -1.00 10.36 6.23
CA ALA A 38 -1.52 10.39 4.87
C ALA A 38 -2.32 9.12 4.49
N ALA A 39 -2.05 7.99 5.16
CA ALA A 39 -2.87 6.77 5.04
C ALA A 39 -4.35 6.99 5.41
N GLY A 40 -4.68 7.98 6.27
CA GLY A 40 -6.06 8.38 6.55
C GLY A 40 -6.74 9.08 5.37
N ILE A 41 -5.97 9.63 4.44
CA ILE A 41 -6.45 10.37 3.27
C ILE A 41 -6.50 9.48 2.03
N ILE A 42 -5.37 8.82 1.72
CA ILE A 42 -5.25 8.00 0.50
C ILE A 42 -5.75 6.57 0.68
N GLY A 43 -5.89 6.12 1.92
CA GLY A 43 -6.08 4.71 2.25
C GLY A 43 -4.81 3.90 2.07
N ASN A 44 -4.69 2.80 2.79
CA ASN A 44 -3.62 1.83 2.57
C ASN A 44 -4.15 0.42 2.79
N LYS A 45 -3.84 -0.49 1.85
CA LYS A 45 -4.29 -1.88 1.93
C LYS A 45 -3.72 -2.55 3.18
N GLY A 46 -4.56 -3.33 3.87
CA GLY A 46 -4.20 -3.98 5.12
C GLY A 46 -4.19 -3.07 6.36
N GLN A 47 -4.37 -1.76 6.21
CA GLN A 47 -4.29 -0.76 7.28
C GLN A 47 -5.63 -0.07 7.58
N ALA A 48 -6.77 -0.74 7.42
CA ALA A 48 -8.09 -0.13 7.62
C ALA A 48 -8.27 0.50 9.01
N ALA A 49 -7.88 -0.20 10.08
CA ALA A 49 -7.93 0.33 11.45
C ALA A 49 -7.00 1.55 11.62
N TYR A 50 -5.80 1.48 11.05
CA TYR A 50 -4.84 2.60 11.11
C TYR A 50 -5.36 3.82 10.35
N SER A 51 -5.88 3.64 9.15
CA SER A 51 -6.51 4.71 8.36
C SER A 51 -7.70 5.33 9.12
N ALA A 52 -8.59 4.50 9.69
CA ALA A 52 -9.72 4.97 10.47
C ALA A 52 -9.30 5.80 11.70
N ALA A 53 -8.29 5.34 12.45
CA ALA A 53 -7.76 6.04 13.61
C ALA A 53 -7.15 7.41 13.25
N ASN A 54 -6.45 7.49 12.12
CA ASN A 54 -5.87 8.74 11.64
C ASN A 54 -6.95 9.71 11.12
N THR A 55 -7.93 9.22 10.34
CA THR A 55 -9.09 10.03 9.91
C THR A 55 -9.87 10.57 11.09
N PHE A 56 -10.01 9.78 12.18
CA PHE A 56 -10.61 10.27 13.41
C PHE A 56 -9.85 11.49 13.95
N MET A 57 -8.51 11.46 14.03
CA MET A 57 -7.73 12.59 14.55
C MET A 57 -7.92 13.85 13.71
N ASN A 58 -8.08 13.74 12.40
CA ASN A 58 -8.35 14.86 11.51
C ASN A 58 -9.71 15.51 11.84
N ALA A 59 -10.75 14.69 11.98
CA ALA A 59 -12.08 15.16 12.41
C ALA A 59 -12.06 15.72 13.84
N PHE A 60 -11.26 15.13 14.72
CA PHE A 60 -11.13 15.56 16.11
C PHE A 60 -10.44 16.92 16.25
N ALA A 61 -9.46 17.23 15.39
CA ALA A 61 -8.88 18.57 15.31
C ALA A 61 -9.96 19.62 14.98
N GLN A 62 -10.79 19.34 13.98
CA GLN A 62 -11.89 20.22 13.61
C GLN A 62 -12.92 20.36 14.75
N TYR A 63 -13.24 19.27 15.44
CA TYR A 63 -14.14 19.28 16.60
C TYR A 63 -13.63 20.20 17.70
N ARG A 64 -12.32 20.12 18.05
CA ARG A 64 -11.71 21.01 19.06
C ARG A 64 -11.75 22.49 18.63
N VAL A 65 -11.36 22.78 17.40
CA VAL A 65 -11.35 24.16 16.87
C VAL A 65 -12.76 24.76 16.88
N ARG A 66 -13.81 23.98 16.56
CA ARG A 66 -15.21 24.44 16.67
C ARG A 66 -15.64 24.78 18.09
N GLN A 67 -14.94 24.25 19.10
CA GLN A 67 -15.15 24.59 20.51
C GLN A 67 -14.26 25.75 21.00
N GLY A 68 -13.52 26.39 20.11
CA GLY A 68 -12.57 27.46 20.46
C GLY A 68 -11.27 26.94 21.09
N LEU A 69 -11.00 25.63 21.02
CA LEU A 69 -9.79 25.01 21.56
C LEU A 69 -8.75 24.83 20.46
N PRO A 70 -7.45 25.07 20.76
CA PRO A 70 -6.39 24.87 19.76
C PRO A 70 -6.31 23.39 19.38
N ALA A 71 -6.15 23.14 18.08
CA ALA A 71 -5.84 21.81 17.57
C ALA A 71 -5.30 21.87 16.13
N THR A 72 -4.32 21.02 15.85
CA THR A 72 -3.79 20.79 14.50
C THR A 72 -3.56 19.30 14.30
N ALA A 73 -4.06 18.74 13.20
CA ALA A 73 -3.74 17.40 12.73
C ALA A 73 -2.75 17.50 11.57
N ILE A 74 -1.66 16.74 11.62
CA ILE A 74 -0.66 16.65 10.56
C ILE A 74 -0.71 15.22 10.02
N ASP A 75 -1.22 15.06 8.80
CA ASP A 75 -1.18 13.78 8.07
C ASP A 75 0.22 13.59 7.51
N LEU A 76 1.05 12.88 8.25
CA LEU A 76 2.43 12.61 7.84
C LEU A 76 2.47 11.58 6.72
N ALA A 77 3.28 11.87 5.71
CA ALA A 77 3.80 10.87 4.80
C ALA A 77 4.81 9.94 5.51
N ALA A 78 5.41 9.05 4.75
CA ALA A 78 6.53 8.24 5.24
C ALA A 78 7.68 9.16 5.68
N VAL A 79 8.17 9.02 6.91
CA VAL A 79 9.38 9.70 7.35
C VAL A 79 10.58 8.90 6.83
N SER A 80 11.42 9.55 6.01
CA SER A 80 12.35 8.85 5.12
C SER A 80 13.72 8.54 5.72
N ASP A 81 14.17 9.34 6.69
CA ASP A 81 15.55 9.32 7.19
C ASP A 81 15.68 9.01 8.69
N VAL A 82 14.57 8.98 9.43
CA VAL A 82 14.56 8.64 10.86
C VAL A 82 13.39 7.71 11.21
N GLY A 83 13.52 7.00 12.33
CA GLY A 83 12.48 6.15 12.89
C GLY A 83 12.26 4.83 12.15
N TYR A 84 11.09 4.22 12.33
CA TYR A 84 10.78 2.85 11.94
C TYR A 84 11.06 2.50 10.47
N LEU A 85 10.80 3.41 9.53
CA LEU A 85 11.03 3.14 8.11
C LEU A 85 12.49 3.34 7.70
N ALA A 86 13.24 4.21 8.39
CA ALA A 86 14.66 4.39 8.12
C ALA A 86 15.48 3.15 8.49
N GLU A 87 15.04 2.39 9.49
CA GLU A 87 15.67 1.16 9.95
C GLU A 87 15.36 -0.04 9.05
N ASN A 88 14.37 0.06 8.15
CA ASN A 88 13.95 -1.03 7.27
C ASN A 88 13.79 -0.56 5.82
N THR A 89 14.87 -0.67 5.05
CA THR A 89 14.96 -0.17 3.68
C THR A 89 13.89 -0.78 2.74
N GLU A 90 13.61 -2.08 2.86
CA GLU A 90 12.64 -2.75 2.00
C GLU A 90 11.22 -2.30 2.28
N ARG A 91 10.84 -2.16 3.56
CA ARG A 91 9.52 -1.60 3.94
C ARG A 91 9.38 -0.16 3.50
N LYS A 92 10.47 0.62 3.59
CA LYS A 92 10.52 1.99 3.10
C LYS A 92 10.20 2.06 1.62
N GLU A 93 10.85 1.24 0.78
CA GLU A 93 10.59 1.20 -0.67
C GLU A 93 9.14 0.81 -1.00
N ILE A 94 8.58 -0.18 -0.30
CA ILE A 94 7.18 -0.60 -0.48
C ILE A 94 6.22 0.55 -0.13
N VAL A 95 6.42 1.19 1.02
CA VAL A 95 5.55 2.28 1.49
C VAL A 95 5.67 3.48 0.56
N MET A 96 6.88 3.93 0.24
CA MET A 96 7.12 5.05 -0.67
C MET A 96 6.59 4.77 -2.07
N GLY A 97 6.79 3.56 -2.60
CA GLY A 97 6.24 3.14 -3.88
C GLY A 97 4.71 3.12 -3.90
N SER A 98 4.05 2.77 -2.79
CA SER A 98 2.58 2.79 -2.68
C SER A 98 2.03 4.22 -2.54
N MET A 99 2.77 5.10 -1.87
CA MET A 99 2.40 6.51 -1.71
C MET A 99 2.71 7.34 -2.97
N GLY A 100 3.71 6.95 -3.75
CA GLY A 100 4.18 7.68 -4.93
C GLY A 100 4.92 8.97 -4.59
N SER A 101 5.53 9.04 -3.41
CA SER A 101 6.17 10.23 -2.83
C SER A 101 7.51 9.84 -2.22
N GLU A 102 8.45 10.79 -2.17
CA GLU A 102 9.74 10.61 -1.49
C GLU A 102 9.65 10.68 0.04
N GLY A 103 8.46 10.97 0.55
CA GLY A 103 8.21 11.10 1.98
C GLY A 103 8.57 12.48 2.52
N VAL A 104 8.79 12.54 3.82
CA VAL A 104 9.18 13.74 4.57
C VAL A 104 10.47 13.39 5.32
N ASN A 105 11.47 14.27 5.28
CA ASN A 105 12.68 14.11 6.08
C ASN A 105 12.53 14.73 7.48
N GLU A 106 13.50 14.47 8.36
CA GLU A 106 13.49 14.99 9.75
C GLU A 106 13.44 16.49 9.83
N VAL A 107 14.17 17.20 8.95
CA VAL A 107 14.20 18.67 8.93
C VAL A 107 12.82 19.23 8.56
N GLU A 108 12.18 18.65 7.56
CA GLU A 108 10.83 19.01 7.15
C GLU A 108 9.81 18.70 8.25
N LEU A 109 9.93 17.55 8.91
CA LEU A 109 9.09 17.18 10.05
C LEU A 109 9.21 18.20 11.19
N HIS A 110 10.42 18.61 11.54
CA HIS A 110 10.64 19.63 12.56
C HIS A 110 10.05 20.99 12.14
N ALA A 111 10.20 21.38 10.87
CA ALA A 111 9.62 22.62 10.36
C ALA A 111 8.08 22.60 10.42
N LEU A 112 7.44 21.46 10.09
CA LEU A 112 5.99 21.28 10.20
C LEU A 112 5.50 21.41 11.64
N ILE A 113 6.19 20.76 12.59
CA ILE A 113 5.86 20.85 14.00
C ILE A 113 6.03 22.28 14.52
N ALA A 114 7.14 22.95 14.18
CA ALA A 114 7.38 24.33 14.57
C ALA A 114 6.32 25.28 14.00
N ALA A 115 5.91 25.09 12.75
CA ALA A 115 4.82 25.85 12.14
C ALA A 115 3.48 25.63 12.84
N ALA A 116 3.18 24.39 13.24
CA ALA A 116 1.97 24.06 13.98
C ALA A 116 1.96 24.68 15.39
N ILE A 117 3.10 24.66 16.11
CA ILE A 117 3.25 25.28 17.43
C ILE A 117 3.05 26.80 17.33
N SER A 118 3.65 27.43 16.33
CA SER A 118 3.62 28.88 16.17
C SER A 118 2.33 29.43 15.54
N GLY A 119 1.38 28.56 15.19
CA GLY A 119 0.14 28.94 14.50
C GLY A 119 0.35 29.45 13.06
N LYS A 120 1.54 29.24 12.49
CA LYS A 120 1.91 29.70 11.14
C LYS A 120 1.61 28.70 10.04
N MET A 121 0.83 27.66 10.31
CA MET A 121 0.27 26.80 9.28
C MET A 121 -0.64 27.63 8.37
N SER A 122 -0.58 27.37 7.06
CA SER A 122 -1.29 28.13 6.03
C SER A 122 -2.70 28.55 6.44
N SER A 123 -3.06 29.80 6.20
CA SER A 123 -4.36 30.41 6.57
C SER A 123 -5.59 29.72 5.99
N ALA A 124 -5.44 28.90 4.96
CA ALA A 124 -6.55 28.19 4.32
C ALA A 124 -6.97 26.90 5.06
N CYS A 125 -6.03 26.27 5.83
CA CYS A 125 -6.25 25.03 6.55
C CYS A 125 -5.45 25.01 7.87
N SER A 126 -5.77 25.93 8.78
CA SER A 126 -4.99 26.16 10.02
C SER A 126 -4.97 24.94 10.97
N ASN A 127 -5.89 24.02 10.84
CA ASN A 127 -6.08 22.88 11.75
C ASN A 127 -5.84 21.51 11.12
N HIS A 128 -5.52 21.45 9.83
CA HIS A 128 -5.26 20.18 9.12
C HIS A 128 -4.24 20.37 8.00
N CYS A 129 -3.15 19.62 8.05
CA CYS A 129 -2.08 19.64 7.06
C CYS A 129 -1.85 18.21 6.54
N ILE A 130 -1.76 18.07 5.23
CA ILE A 130 -1.47 16.80 4.56
C ILE A 130 -0.10 16.94 3.89
N THR A 131 0.78 15.98 4.12
CA THR A 131 2.14 15.98 3.56
C THR A 131 2.38 14.79 2.64
N GLY A 132 3.38 14.90 1.77
CA GLY A 132 3.89 13.79 0.95
C GLY A 132 2.89 13.25 -0.07
N LEU A 133 2.00 14.09 -0.58
CA LEU A 133 1.19 13.78 -1.76
C LEU A 133 1.82 14.37 -3.04
N ASP A 134 3.14 14.44 -3.06
CA ASP A 134 3.88 14.95 -4.20
C ASP A 134 3.88 13.94 -5.34
N ILE A 135 3.74 14.47 -6.55
CA ILE A 135 3.79 13.68 -7.76
C ILE A 135 5.19 13.81 -8.32
N VAL A 136 5.99 12.77 -8.18
CA VAL A 136 7.33 12.73 -8.77
C VAL A 136 7.17 12.51 -10.28
N PRO A 137 7.57 13.48 -11.14
CA PRO A 137 7.51 13.31 -12.59
C PRO A 137 8.27 12.07 -13.04
N GLY A 138 7.64 11.22 -13.86
CA GLY A 138 8.25 9.98 -14.36
C GLY A 138 8.14 8.78 -13.41
N SER A 139 7.61 8.94 -12.19
CA SER A 139 7.28 7.82 -11.33
C SER A 139 5.98 7.12 -11.76
N ARG A 140 5.83 5.87 -11.31
CA ARG A 140 4.56 5.13 -11.55
C ARG A 140 3.43 5.83 -10.79
N THR A 141 2.33 6.14 -11.51
CA THR A 141 1.12 6.69 -10.89
C THR A 141 0.61 5.78 -9.78
N PRO A 142 0.55 6.23 -8.54
CA PRO A 142 0.03 5.42 -7.45
C PRO A 142 -1.47 5.18 -7.60
N ALA A 143 -1.93 4.02 -7.15
CA ALA A 143 -3.32 3.60 -7.35
C ALA A 143 -4.35 4.56 -6.71
N TRP A 144 -4.01 5.21 -5.59
CA TRP A 144 -4.89 6.15 -4.92
C TRP A 144 -5.20 7.38 -5.78
N MET A 145 -4.28 7.78 -6.67
CA MET A 145 -4.45 8.94 -7.55
C MET A 145 -5.55 8.74 -8.61
N LEU A 146 -5.95 7.48 -8.85
CA LEU A 146 -7.06 7.16 -9.76
C LEU A 146 -8.43 7.43 -9.14
N ASP A 147 -8.53 7.59 -7.81
CA ASP A 147 -9.77 7.97 -7.14
C ASP A 147 -10.16 9.40 -7.55
N SER A 148 -11.44 9.60 -7.85
CA SER A 148 -11.99 10.89 -8.31
C SER A 148 -11.79 12.03 -7.31
N LYS A 149 -11.68 11.75 -6.01
CA LYS A 149 -11.41 12.76 -4.97
C LYS A 149 -10.06 13.47 -5.18
N PHE A 150 -9.12 12.85 -5.90
CA PHE A 150 -7.81 13.42 -6.20
C PHE A 150 -7.71 14.03 -7.61
N SER A 151 -8.82 14.15 -8.34
CA SER A 151 -8.83 14.69 -9.72
C SER A 151 -8.20 16.08 -9.83
N CYS A 152 -8.35 16.92 -8.80
CA CYS A 152 -7.81 18.29 -8.80
C CYS A 152 -6.28 18.36 -8.70
N ILE A 153 -5.63 17.33 -8.16
CA ILE A 153 -4.16 17.28 -8.00
C ILE A 153 -3.52 16.36 -9.03
N ARG A 154 -4.31 15.71 -9.88
CA ARG A 154 -3.82 14.82 -10.93
C ARG A 154 -3.21 15.65 -12.07
N PRO A 155 -1.94 15.43 -12.44
CA PRO A 155 -1.36 16.07 -13.61
C PRO A 155 -2.14 15.70 -14.88
N SER A 156 -2.38 16.67 -15.74
CA SER A 156 -3.07 16.49 -17.02
C SER A 156 -2.35 15.52 -17.99
N ASP A 157 -1.04 15.30 -17.77
CA ASP A 157 -0.20 14.49 -18.66
C ASP A 157 -0.10 13.03 -18.25
N LEU A 158 -0.80 12.61 -17.17
CA LEU A 158 -0.76 11.20 -16.72
C LEU A 158 -1.36 10.21 -17.73
N ASP A 159 -2.28 10.67 -18.60
CA ASP A 159 -2.85 9.84 -19.66
C ASP A 159 -1.83 9.50 -20.77
N THR A 160 -0.75 10.28 -20.88
CA THR A 160 0.33 10.06 -21.86
C THR A 160 1.54 9.31 -21.28
N ALA A 161 1.83 9.47 -19.97
CA ALA A 161 2.97 8.84 -19.30
C ALA A 161 2.79 7.33 -19.03
N ALA A 162 1.56 6.83 -19.03
CA ALA A 162 1.27 5.39 -18.90
C ALA A 162 1.85 4.52 -20.04
N LYS A 163 2.41 5.15 -21.08
CA LYS A 163 2.99 4.47 -22.26
C LYS A 163 4.52 4.39 -22.27
N SER A 164 5.25 5.01 -21.37
CA SER A 164 6.69 5.22 -21.56
C SER A 164 7.67 4.56 -20.58
N THR A 165 7.26 3.87 -19.53
CA THR A 165 8.16 3.04 -18.72
C THR A 165 7.80 1.57 -18.87
N ALA A 166 8.25 0.98 -19.96
CA ALA A 166 8.17 -0.45 -20.21
C ALA A 166 9.17 -1.20 -19.30
N LYS A 167 8.84 -1.45 -18.02
CA LYS A 167 9.18 -2.74 -17.45
C LYS A 167 8.53 -3.77 -18.38
N VAL A 168 9.31 -4.68 -18.94
CA VAL A 168 8.79 -5.79 -19.77
C VAL A 168 7.63 -6.40 -18.99
N SER A 169 6.42 -6.30 -19.51
CA SER A 169 5.23 -6.77 -18.78
C SER A 169 5.36 -8.27 -18.58
N LEU A 170 4.89 -8.80 -17.45
CA LEU A 170 4.91 -10.25 -17.22
C LEU A 170 4.31 -11.00 -18.41
N SER A 171 3.28 -10.44 -19.04
CA SER A 171 2.65 -10.99 -20.24
C SER A 171 3.60 -11.05 -21.45
N GLN A 172 4.51 -10.08 -21.60
CA GLN A 172 5.53 -10.12 -22.65
C GLN A 172 6.60 -11.16 -22.36
N SER A 173 7.10 -11.21 -21.11
CA SER A 173 8.08 -12.21 -20.68
C SER A 173 7.55 -13.63 -20.84
N LEU A 174 6.27 -13.86 -20.48
CA LEU A 174 5.65 -15.18 -20.64
C LEU A 174 5.52 -15.63 -22.09
N LYS A 175 5.26 -14.74 -23.04
CA LYS A 175 5.24 -15.05 -24.48
C LYS A 175 6.62 -15.41 -25.03
N GLN A 176 7.69 -14.98 -24.36
CA GLN A 176 9.07 -15.20 -24.77
C GLN A 176 9.74 -16.33 -23.98
N ALA A 177 9.05 -16.92 -23.00
CA ALA A 177 9.58 -17.99 -22.18
C ALA A 177 9.97 -19.20 -23.06
N SER A 178 11.18 -19.71 -22.85
CA SER A 178 11.75 -20.81 -23.61
C SER A 178 11.46 -22.20 -23.02
N SER A 179 10.99 -22.24 -21.77
CA SER A 179 10.65 -23.46 -21.06
C SER A 179 9.51 -23.27 -20.07
N VAL A 180 8.85 -24.36 -19.69
CA VAL A 180 7.80 -24.37 -18.65
C VAL A 180 8.37 -23.88 -17.31
N GLY A 181 9.59 -24.33 -16.94
CA GLY A 181 10.24 -23.91 -15.70
C GLY A 181 10.55 -22.41 -15.65
N GLU A 182 10.94 -21.81 -16.77
CA GLU A 182 11.14 -20.36 -16.89
C GLU A 182 9.79 -19.62 -16.71
N ALA A 183 8.73 -20.10 -17.35
CA ALA A 183 7.41 -19.52 -17.19
C ALA A 183 6.89 -19.62 -15.75
N GLU A 184 7.14 -20.74 -15.06
CA GLU A 184 6.80 -20.92 -13.65
C GLU A 184 7.55 -19.95 -12.74
N ALA A 185 8.87 -19.76 -12.99
CA ALA A 185 9.68 -18.81 -12.23
C ALA A 185 9.22 -17.35 -12.44
N LEU A 186 8.86 -16.97 -13.66
CA LEU A 186 8.31 -15.64 -13.97
C LEU A 186 6.98 -15.39 -13.26
N VAL A 187 6.06 -16.37 -13.32
CA VAL A 187 4.75 -16.26 -12.64
C VAL A 187 4.93 -16.24 -11.13
N TYR A 188 5.80 -17.08 -10.58
CA TYR A 188 6.10 -17.11 -9.15
C TYR A 188 6.64 -15.75 -8.67
N GLY A 189 7.65 -15.20 -9.35
CA GLY A 189 8.17 -13.87 -9.03
C GLY A 189 7.11 -12.79 -9.08
N GLY A 190 6.27 -12.80 -10.11
CA GLY A 190 5.14 -11.88 -10.23
C GLY A 190 4.09 -12.03 -9.11
N LEU A 191 3.81 -13.25 -8.67
CA LEU A 191 2.91 -13.53 -7.54
C LEU A 191 3.50 -13.03 -6.23
N VAL A 192 4.79 -13.27 -5.96
CA VAL A 192 5.49 -12.76 -4.78
C VAL A 192 5.45 -11.23 -4.76
N ASP A 193 5.76 -10.57 -5.88
CA ASP A 193 5.69 -9.12 -6.01
C ASP A 193 4.28 -8.59 -5.74
N LYS A 194 3.26 -9.27 -6.28
CA LYS A 194 1.86 -8.86 -6.09
C LYS A 194 1.38 -9.05 -4.66
N VAL A 195 1.71 -10.18 -4.01
CA VAL A 195 1.39 -10.47 -2.62
C VAL A 195 2.11 -9.49 -1.69
N SER A 196 3.41 -9.29 -1.88
CA SER A 196 4.20 -8.30 -1.15
C SER A 196 3.56 -6.91 -1.21
N THR A 197 3.19 -6.46 -2.41
CA THR A 197 2.57 -5.14 -2.61
C THR A 197 1.20 -5.02 -1.97
N ILE A 198 0.35 -6.06 -2.04
CA ILE A 198 -1.01 -6.02 -1.51
C ILE A 198 -1.02 -6.10 0.02
N LEU A 199 -0.19 -6.97 0.58
CA LEU A 199 -0.19 -7.27 2.01
C LEU A 199 0.84 -6.43 2.78
N MET A 200 1.66 -5.65 2.10
CA MET A 200 2.76 -4.86 2.67
C MET A 200 3.74 -5.74 3.47
N ILE A 201 3.99 -6.94 2.97
CA ILE A 201 4.94 -7.91 3.53
C ILE A 201 6.22 -7.83 2.71
N VAL A 202 7.37 -7.87 3.37
CA VAL A 202 8.69 -7.95 2.72
C VAL A 202 8.78 -9.25 1.92
N LYS A 203 9.36 -9.21 0.73
CA LYS A 203 9.43 -10.38 -0.16
C LYS A 203 10.11 -11.59 0.48
N ASP A 204 11.14 -11.35 1.29
CA ASP A 204 11.88 -12.39 2.00
C ASP A 204 11.07 -13.05 3.13
N GLU A 205 9.99 -12.40 3.60
CA GLU A 205 9.04 -12.99 4.55
C GLU A 205 8.01 -13.89 3.86
N ILE A 206 7.99 -13.94 2.51
CA ILE A 206 7.04 -14.74 1.73
C ILE A 206 7.66 -16.11 1.44
N ASP A 207 7.27 -17.13 2.19
CA ASP A 207 7.65 -18.52 1.92
C ASP A 207 6.79 -19.11 0.80
N GLY A 208 7.36 -19.34 -0.35
CA GLY A 208 6.67 -19.92 -1.52
C GLY A 208 6.05 -21.30 -1.29
N ARG A 209 6.41 -21.99 -0.19
CA ARG A 209 5.84 -23.29 0.20
C ARG A 209 4.53 -23.16 0.97
N GLN A 210 4.23 -21.97 1.48
CA GLN A 210 2.99 -21.70 2.18
C GLN A 210 1.85 -21.42 1.17
N PRO A 211 0.61 -21.81 1.51
CA PRO A 211 -0.55 -21.42 0.73
C PRO A 211 -0.77 -19.90 0.84
N ILE A 212 -1.27 -19.32 -0.23
CA ILE A 212 -1.53 -17.88 -0.27
C ILE A 212 -2.50 -17.43 0.85
N ALA A 213 -3.41 -18.30 1.27
CA ALA A 213 -4.35 -18.06 2.36
C ALA A 213 -3.65 -17.90 3.73
N ALA A 214 -2.46 -18.47 3.93
CA ALA A 214 -1.71 -18.35 5.19
C ALA A 214 -1.28 -16.91 5.48
N TYR A 215 -1.20 -16.06 4.45
CA TYR A 215 -0.86 -14.63 4.58
C TYR A 215 -2.05 -13.76 4.97
N GLY A 216 -3.18 -14.35 5.39
CA GLY A 216 -4.34 -13.60 5.88
C GLY A 216 -5.17 -12.93 4.79
N LEU A 217 -5.18 -13.50 3.57
CA LEU A 217 -6.00 -12.97 2.49
C LEU A 217 -7.48 -13.12 2.83
N ASP A 218 -8.20 -12.02 2.70
CA ASP A 218 -9.66 -12.04 2.67
C ASP A 218 -10.20 -12.31 1.25
N SER A 219 -11.51 -12.50 1.14
CA SER A 219 -12.16 -12.80 -0.14
C SER A 219 -11.99 -11.68 -1.17
N LEU A 220 -11.85 -10.41 -0.73
CA LEU A 220 -11.70 -9.27 -1.62
C LEU A 220 -10.28 -9.24 -2.23
N VAL A 221 -9.27 -9.47 -1.41
CA VAL A 221 -7.87 -9.58 -1.86
C VAL A 221 -7.70 -10.78 -2.79
N ALA A 222 -8.37 -11.90 -2.50
CA ALA A 222 -8.33 -13.07 -3.37
C ALA A 222 -8.91 -12.77 -4.77
N VAL A 223 -10.01 -12.01 -4.85
CA VAL A 223 -10.57 -11.53 -6.12
C VAL A 223 -9.59 -10.61 -6.86
N GLU A 224 -8.91 -9.72 -6.14
CA GLU A 224 -7.93 -8.82 -6.75
C GLU A 224 -6.74 -9.60 -7.35
N ILE A 225 -6.20 -10.57 -6.62
CA ILE A 225 -5.10 -11.41 -7.10
C ILE A 225 -5.56 -12.24 -8.31
N ARG A 226 -6.75 -12.82 -8.28
CA ARG A 226 -7.33 -13.53 -9.41
C ARG A 226 -7.44 -12.64 -10.65
N ASN A 227 -7.94 -11.42 -10.49
CA ASN A 227 -8.09 -10.47 -11.60
C ASN A 227 -6.72 -10.06 -12.16
N TRP A 228 -5.72 -9.89 -11.29
CA TRP A 228 -4.35 -9.64 -11.70
C TRP A 228 -3.76 -10.82 -12.49
N ILE A 229 -3.93 -12.06 -12.00
CA ILE A 229 -3.49 -13.27 -12.71
C ILE A 229 -4.10 -13.29 -14.12
N THR A 230 -5.43 -13.13 -14.23
CA THR A 230 -6.11 -13.16 -15.53
C THR A 230 -5.57 -12.09 -16.47
N ARG A 231 -5.34 -10.87 -15.98
CA ARG A 231 -4.83 -9.76 -16.81
C ARG A 231 -3.39 -9.97 -17.26
N GLU A 232 -2.51 -10.43 -16.37
CA GLU A 232 -1.07 -10.53 -16.64
C GLU A 232 -0.68 -11.83 -17.34
N THR A 233 -1.41 -12.90 -17.10
CA THR A 233 -1.04 -14.24 -17.60
C THR A 233 -2.04 -14.86 -18.57
N GLY A 234 -3.22 -14.24 -18.73
CA GLY A 234 -4.32 -14.82 -19.52
C GLY A 234 -4.92 -16.10 -18.92
N ALA A 235 -4.52 -16.49 -17.71
CA ALA A 235 -5.06 -17.68 -17.04
C ALA A 235 -6.41 -17.36 -16.37
N SER A 236 -7.39 -18.22 -16.57
CA SER A 236 -8.70 -18.13 -15.90
C SER A 236 -8.73 -19.06 -14.69
N LEU A 237 -8.81 -18.48 -13.49
CA LEU A 237 -8.90 -19.20 -12.22
C LEU A 237 -10.16 -18.79 -11.46
N GLN A 238 -10.76 -19.76 -10.74
CA GLN A 238 -11.77 -19.45 -9.74
C GLN A 238 -11.09 -19.04 -8.42
N VAL A 239 -11.77 -18.19 -7.63
CA VAL A 239 -11.24 -17.73 -6.33
C VAL A 239 -10.97 -18.92 -5.40
N LEU A 240 -11.83 -19.94 -5.46
CA LEU A 240 -11.67 -21.16 -4.65
C LEU A 240 -10.41 -21.94 -5.04
N GLU A 241 -10.08 -22.04 -6.33
CA GLU A 241 -8.85 -22.69 -6.81
C GLU A 241 -7.60 -21.96 -6.33
N LEU A 242 -7.65 -20.62 -6.32
CA LEU A 242 -6.57 -19.77 -5.81
C LEU A 242 -6.35 -19.99 -4.31
N LEU A 243 -7.43 -19.99 -3.52
CA LEU A 243 -7.35 -20.16 -2.06
C LEU A 243 -7.02 -21.61 -1.63
N SER A 244 -7.40 -22.61 -2.42
CA SER A 244 -7.12 -24.03 -2.17
C SER A 244 -5.79 -24.49 -2.74
N SER A 245 -5.04 -23.65 -3.45
CA SER A 245 -3.69 -23.98 -3.90
C SER A 245 -2.79 -24.24 -2.68
N GLY A 246 -2.18 -25.40 -2.62
CA GLY A 246 -1.40 -25.84 -1.46
C GLY A 246 -0.17 -24.99 -1.17
N SER A 247 0.31 -24.19 -2.14
CA SER A 247 1.45 -23.29 -1.98
C SER A 247 1.46 -22.24 -3.09
N LEU A 248 2.24 -21.14 -2.93
CA LEU A 248 2.46 -20.15 -4.00
C LEU A 248 3.16 -20.80 -5.21
N ILE A 249 4.07 -21.76 -4.98
CA ILE A 249 4.72 -22.51 -6.03
C ILE A 249 3.68 -23.35 -6.80
N ALA A 250 2.81 -24.08 -6.11
CA ALA A 250 1.75 -24.85 -6.76
C ALA A 250 0.76 -23.95 -7.52
N LEU A 251 0.47 -22.76 -6.97
CA LEU A 251 -0.34 -21.76 -7.66
C LEU A 251 0.32 -21.28 -8.94
N SER A 252 1.63 -21.00 -8.94
CA SER A 252 2.34 -20.60 -10.15
C SER A 252 2.30 -21.64 -11.25
N GLN A 253 2.46 -22.91 -10.89
CA GLN A 253 2.33 -24.05 -11.80
C GLN A 253 0.92 -24.16 -12.40
N LEU A 254 -0.11 -23.99 -11.56
CA LEU A 254 -1.50 -24.01 -12.00
C LEU A 254 -1.79 -22.84 -12.97
N VAL A 255 -1.26 -21.65 -12.68
CA VAL A 255 -1.39 -20.47 -13.55
C VAL A 255 -0.73 -20.71 -14.90
N VAL A 256 0.51 -21.23 -14.92
CA VAL A 256 1.25 -21.56 -16.15
C VAL A 256 0.46 -22.57 -16.98
N LYS A 257 -0.06 -23.63 -16.38
CA LYS A 257 -0.87 -24.65 -17.07
C LYS A 257 -2.15 -24.09 -17.69
N LYS A 258 -2.74 -23.05 -17.09
CA LYS A 258 -4.00 -22.42 -17.55
C LYS A 258 -3.76 -21.14 -18.37
N SER A 259 -2.52 -20.71 -18.55
CA SER A 259 -2.19 -19.49 -19.26
C SER A 259 -2.42 -19.64 -20.76
N ALA A 260 -3.16 -18.70 -21.33
CA ALA A 260 -3.35 -18.61 -22.79
C ALA A 260 -2.15 -17.93 -23.51
N LEU A 261 -1.15 -17.42 -22.79
CA LEU A 261 0.00 -16.72 -23.35
C LEU A 261 1.21 -17.62 -23.62
N ILE A 262 1.20 -18.84 -23.09
CA ILE A 262 2.32 -19.78 -23.18
C ILE A 262 2.07 -20.73 -24.35
N ASP A 263 3.11 -20.94 -25.19
CA ASP A 263 3.01 -21.87 -26.32
C ASP A 263 2.74 -23.31 -25.81
N PRO A 264 1.64 -23.94 -26.22
CA PRO A 264 1.35 -25.34 -25.84
C PRO A 264 2.45 -26.33 -26.16
N LYS A 265 3.31 -26.02 -27.15
CA LYS A 265 4.46 -26.88 -27.54
C LYS A 265 5.49 -27.04 -26.41
N LEU A 266 5.60 -26.06 -25.51
CA LEU A 266 6.53 -26.13 -24.37
C LEU A 266 6.16 -27.26 -23.41
N PHE A 267 4.88 -27.65 -23.33
CA PHE A 267 4.43 -28.77 -22.47
C PHE A 267 4.71 -30.13 -23.09
N LEU A 268 4.85 -30.23 -24.42
CA LEU A 268 5.12 -31.51 -25.11
C LEU A 268 6.55 -31.98 -24.89
N ASN A 269 7.50 -31.09 -24.77
CA ASN A 269 8.92 -31.41 -24.55
C ASN A 269 9.24 -31.95 -23.15
N VAL A 270 8.33 -31.83 -22.19
CA VAL A 270 8.51 -32.35 -20.82
C VAL A 270 8.23 -33.85 -20.74
N VAL A 271 7.46 -34.41 -21.68
CA VAL A 271 7.05 -35.86 -21.66
C VAL A 271 8.17 -36.75 -22.20
N GLU A 272 9.08 -36.25 -23.06
CA GLU A 272 10.13 -37.09 -23.67
C GLU A 272 11.38 -37.28 -22.79
N VAL A 273 11.60 -36.47 -21.75
CA VAL A 273 12.78 -36.58 -20.86
C VAL A 273 12.55 -37.55 -19.68
N GLY A 274 11.31 -37.99 -19.46
CA GLY A 274 10.94 -38.89 -18.35
C GLY A 274 10.90 -40.38 -18.68
N SER A 275 11.28 -40.78 -19.90
CA SER A 275 11.26 -42.16 -20.37
C SER A 275 12.61 -42.65 -20.92
N SER A 276 13.68 -42.29 -20.23
CA SER A 276 15.02 -42.85 -20.49
C SER A 276 15.61 -43.41 -19.22
#